data_50b3f63ad1e9dd95bd89e5091d96adf9
#
_entry.id   50b3f63ad1e9dd95bd89e5091d96adf9
#
_cell.length_a   1.000
_cell.length_b   1.000
_cell.length_c   1.000
_cell.angle_alpha   90.00
_cell.angle_beta   90.00
_cell.angle_gamma   90.00
#
_symmetry.space_group_name_H-M   'P 1'
#
loop_
_entity.id
_entity.type
_entity.pdbx_description
1 polymer ?
#
loop_
_entity_poly.entity_id
_entity_poly.type
_entity_poly.pdbx_seq_one_letter_code
_entity_poly.pdbx_strand_id
1 'polypeptide(L)'
;MQITKIQVDSLAVPLLHPYHLSREYGIFSTATPIVVTIETDEGVTGYGECDPWPLFTGDSVESAALVIEKHLAPMLLGKDPTNINEVHRIMDATIRNQHLAKSAIDMAAHDILGKSVGLPVHKLLGGSRREKMRCMWSIGGSTPEESAGEVLEAKRLGYYGCMIKIGGPDYKLDADRTRAVREAVGPDYPLIVDANQGWDVETAIRYWKMIRDCDILFFEQPLQSWDVQGMAKVRRAIDIPLSADEGVMTLQDARNLIQAEAVDVFSIKVTKNGGIAPAKAICELAAAHGIRVFFNSMIEEGITQAASLQIGATCSNMVTTIGHAYFSPNRLQSDISDYHTYIRPEEGCVYVPQGPGLGIQLDWEKIQEYRTKSVVVTR
;
A
#
# COMPACT_ATOMS: atom_id res chain seq x y z
N MET A 1 -26.39 -12.63 9.85
CA MET A 1 -26.03 -11.23 9.57
C MET A 1 -26.18 -10.96 8.07
N GLN A 2 -26.83 -9.86 7.69
CA GLN A 2 -27.02 -9.50 6.27
C GLN A 2 -26.72 -8.02 6.05
N ILE A 3 -26.12 -7.70 4.91
CA ILE A 3 -25.87 -6.31 4.50
C ILE A 3 -27.19 -5.61 4.20
N THR A 4 -27.46 -4.50 4.86
CA THR A 4 -28.68 -3.69 4.67
C THR A 4 -28.42 -2.40 3.90
N LYS A 5 -27.19 -1.87 4.01
CA LYS A 5 -26.78 -0.59 3.40
C LYS A 5 -25.30 -0.61 3.06
N ILE A 6 -24.98 -0.04 1.91
CA ILE A 6 -23.58 0.27 1.50
C ILE A 6 -23.55 1.76 1.14
N GLN A 7 -22.70 2.50 1.84
CA GLN A 7 -22.43 3.91 1.56
C GLN A 7 -21.04 4.06 0.98
N VAL A 8 -20.91 4.93 -0.02
CA VAL A 8 -19.67 5.20 -0.74
C VAL A 8 -19.41 6.69 -0.67
N ASP A 9 -18.37 7.09 0.04
CA ASP A 9 -17.95 8.48 0.21
C ASP A 9 -16.63 8.71 -0.53
N SER A 10 -16.63 9.56 -1.57
CA SER A 10 -15.42 10.02 -2.22
C SER A 10 -14.91 11.26 -1.49
N LEU A 11 -13.61 11.27 -1.17
CA LEU A 11 -12.98 12.35 -0.44
C LEU A 11 -11.91 13.06 -1.29
N ALA A 12 -11.48 14.23 -0.86
CA ALA A 12 -10.31 14.93 -1.38
C ALA A 12 -9.53 15.52 -0.19
N VAL A 13 -8.46 14.86 0.20
CA VAL A 13 -7.63 15.25 1.36
C VAL A 13 -6.34 15.89 0.84
N PRO A 14 -6.09 17.19 1.11
CA PRO A 14 -4.87 17.84 0.66
C PRO A 14 -3.62 17.23 1.32
N LEU A 15 -2.50 17.24 0.60
CA LEU A 15 -1.21 16.99 1.19
C LEU A 15 -0.66 18.26 1.84
N LEU A 16 0.11 18.12 2.91
CA LEU A 16 0.83 19.22 3.58
C LEU A 16 1.80 19.91 2.63
N HIS A 17 2.46 19.11 1.77
CA HIS A 17 3.37 19.59 0.73
C HIS A 17 3.20 18.72 -0.51
N PRO A 18 3.35 19.30 -1.73
CA PRO A 18 3.37 18.51 -2.96
C PRO A 18 4.41 17.39 -2.89
N TYR A 19 4.03 16.20 -3.33
CA TYR A 19 4.91 15.03 -3.34
C TYR A 19 5.37 14.75 -4.76
N HIS A 20 6.68 14.81 -4.96
CA HIS A 20 7.33 14.50 -6.23
C HIS A 20 7.59 12.99 -6.29
N LEU A 21 7.04 12.36 -7.29
CA LEU A 21 7.19 10.94 -7.59
C LEU A 21 8.17 10.76 -8.77
N SER A 22 8.21 9.55 -9.32
CA SER A 22 8.97 9.31 -10.56
C SER A 22 8.43 10.12 -11.73
N ARG A 23 9.18 10.13 -12.83
CA ARG A 23 8.76 10.79 -14.08
C ARG A 23 7.37 10.39 -14.54
N GLU A 24 7.02 9.10 -14.40
CA GLU A 24 5.76 8.54 -14.91
C GLU A 24 4.55 9.04 -14.10
N TYR A 25 4.73 9.37 -12.82
CA TYR A 25 3.64 9.74 -11.90
C TYR A 25 3.55 11.23 -11.60
N GLY A 26 4.60 12.00 -11.84
CA GLY A 26 4.59 13.46 -11.68
C GLY A 26 4.48 13.93 -10.23
N ILE A 27 3.69 14.99 -10.01
CA ILE A 27 3.53 15.65 -8.71
C ILE A 27 2.12 15.37 -8.18
N PHE A 28 2.05 14.95 -6.93
CA PHE A 28 0.82 14.64 -6.22
C PHE A 28 0.57 15.66 -5.10
N SER A 29 -0.62 16.24 -5.04
CA SER A 29 -0.96 17.29 -4.06
C SER A 29 -2.22 17.01 -3.25
N THR A 30 -3.01 16.01 -3.64
CA THR A 30 -4.29 15.69 -3.01
C THR A 30 -4.51 14.18 -3.06
N ALA A 31 -4.72 13.55 -1.91
CA ALA A 31 -5.20 12.18 -1.84
C ALA A 31 -6.71 12.14 -2.11
N THR A 32 -7.17 11.13 -2.83
CA THR A 32 -8.59 11.02 -3.23
C THR A 32 -9.17 9.66 -2.84
N PRO A 33 -9.17 9.31 -1.53
CA PRO A 33 -9.68 8.03 -1.09
C PRO A 33 -11.19 7.92 -1.27
N ILE A 34 -11.65 6.68 -1.44
CA ILE A 34 -13.06 6.30 -1.36
C ILE A 34 -13.23 5.49 -0.08
N VAL A 35 -14.08 5.96 0.81
CA VAL A 35 -14.48 5.23 2.03
C VAL A 35 -15.78 4.49 1.76
N VAL A 36 -15.78 3.19 2.06
CA VAL A 36 -16.96 2.33 2.00
C VAL A 36 -17.41 1.98 3.41
N THR A 37 -18.67 2.30 3.70
CA THR A 37 -19.34 1.90 4.95
C THR A 37 -20.38 0.84 4.64
N ILE A 38 -20.30 -0.32 5.30
CA ILE A 38 -21.25 -1.41 5.19
C ILE A 38 -21.99 -1.56 6.52
N GLU A 39 -23.32 -1.42 6.49
CA GLU A 39 -24.18 -1.65 7.67
C GLU A 39 -24.93 -2.98 7.54
N THR A 40 -25.15 -3.64 8.67
CA THR A 40 -25.83 -4.94 8.73
C THR A 40 -27.13 -4.87 9.53
N ASP A 41 -28.01 -5.86 9.36
CA ASP A 41 -29.26 -6.04 10.10
C ASP A 41 -29.05 -6.33 11.60
N GLU A 42 -27.83 -6.68 12.02
CA GLU A 42 -27.45 -6.90 13.42
C GLU A 42 -26.78 -5.68 14.07
N GLY A 43 -26.73 -4.53 13.35
CA GLY A 43 -26.18 -3.28 13.87
C GLY A 43 -24.64 -3.21 13.85
N VAL A 44 -23.97 -4.19 13.27
CA VAL A 44 -22.52 -4.16 13.08
C VAL A 44 -22.21 -3.37 11.81
N THR A 45 -21.29 -2.42 11.92
CA THR A 45 -20.84 -1.59 10.81
C THR A 45 -19.35 -1.80 10.55
N GLY A 46 -18.98 -1.99 9.28
CA GLY A 46 -17.59 -2.10 8.85
C GLY A 46 -17.19 -1.04 7.86
N TYR A 47 -15.91 -0.76 7.85
CA TYR A 47 -15.28 0.29 7.05
C TYR A 47 -14.18 -0.28 6.15
N GLY A 48 -14.12 0.24 4.93
CA GLY A 48 -13.06 -0.06 3.99
C GLY A 48 -12.70 1.16 3.18
N GLU A 49 -11.57 1.10 2.52
CA GLU A 49 -11.02 2.21 1.78
C GLU A 49 -10.36 1.73 0.50
N CYS A 50 -10.37 2.54 -0.53
CA CYS A 50 -9.47 2.40 -1.67
C CYS A 50 -9.03 3.74 -2.18
N ASP A 51 -7.85 3.75 -2.83
CA ASP A 51 -7.17 4.97 -3.27
C ASP A 51 -6.91 4.90 -4.77
N PRO A 52 -7.92 5.27 -5.59
CA PRO A 52 -7.80 5.25 -7.03
C PRO A 52 -6.75 6.24 -7.53
N TRP A 53 -5.82 5.74 -8.31
CA TRP A 53 -4.79 6.56 -8.94
C TRP A 53 -4.62 6.14 -10.40
N PRO A 54 -5.15 6.93 -11.38
CA PRO A 54 -5.22 6.52 -12.78
C PRO A 54 -3.90 6.09 -13.40
N LEU A 55 -2.80 6.77 -13.06
CA LEU A 55 -1.48 6.45 -13.60
C LEU A 55 -0.85 5.19 -13.01
N PHE A 56 -1.30 4.78 -11.81
CA PHE A 56 -0.76 3.60 -11.12
C PHE A 56 -1.66 2.37 -11.32
N THR A 57 -2.96 2.51 -11.08
CA THR A 57 -3.90 1.38 -11.05
C THR A 57 -4.83 1.33 -12.27
N GLY A 58 -4.93 2.43 -13.02
CA GLY A 58 -5.86 2.57 -14.14
C GLY A 58 -7.28 2.97 -13.73
N ASP A 59 -7.57 3.03 -12.43
CA ASP A 59 -8.88 3.44 -11.91
C ASP A 59 -8.87 4.91 -11.51
N SER A 60 -9.95 5.65 -11.83
CA SER A 60 -10.24 6.95 -11.26
C SER A 60 -11.21 6.83 -10.07
N VAL A 61 -11.32 7.90 -9.28
CA VAL A 61 -12.30 7.98 -8.17
C VAL A 61 -13.71 7.72 -8.69
N GLU A 62 -14.06 8.32 -9.83
CA GLU A 62 -15.39 8.18 -10.43
C GLU A 62 -15.64 6.74 -10.90
N SER A 63 -14.64 6.10 -11.55
CA SER A 63 -14.80 4.73 -12.05
C SER A 63 -14.91 3.74 -10.89
N ALA A 64 -14.06 3.83 -9.87
CA ALA A 64 -14.11 2.93 -8.73
C ALA A 64 -15.40 3.11 -7.91
N ALA A 65 -15.80 4.35 -7.63
CA ALA A 65 -17.06 4.65 -6.95
C ALA A 65 -18.27 4.14 -7.73
N LEU A 66 -18.30 4.33 -9.05
CA LEU A 66 -19.36 3.84 -9.92
C LEU A 66 -19.45 2.30 -9.92
N VAL A 67 -18.30 1.62 -9.94
CA VAL A 67 -18.26 0.15 -9.89
C VAL A 67 -18.85 -0.34 -8.57
N ILE A 68 -18.51 0.29 -7.44
CA ILE A 68 -19.10 -0.08 -6.14
C ILE A 68 -20.62 0.19 -6.18
N GLU A 69 -21.03 1.40 -6.55
CA GLU A 69 -22.42 1.86 -6.53
C GLU A 69 -23.34 1.01 -7.42
N LYS A 70 -22.94 0.82 -8.69
CA LYS A 70 -23.84 0.26 -9.72
C LYS A 70 -23.71 -1.24 -9.89
N HIS A 71 -22.56 -1.81 -9.57
CA HIS A 71 -22.30 -3.22 -9.85
C HIS A 71 -22.15 -4.05 -8.59
N LEU A 72 -21.29 -3.67 -7.65
CA LEU A 72 -20.97 -4.51 -6.50
C LEU A 72 -22.01 -4.42 -5.39
N ALA A 73 -22.38 -3.20 -4.96
CA ALA A 73 -23.31 -2.99 -3.84
C ALA A 73 -24.67 -3.66 -4.07
N PRO A 74 -25.33 -3.55 -5.25
CA PRO A 74 -26.62 -4.21 -5.46
C PRO A 74 -26.57 -5.73 -5.34
N MET A 75 -25.44 -6.35 -5.68
CA MET A 75 -25.26 -7.81 -5.62
C MET A 75 -24.94 -8.31 -4.21
N LEU A 76 -24.42 -7.43 -3.35
CA LEU A 76 -24.02 -7.74 -1.98
C LEU A 76 -25.13 -7.47 -0.94
N LEU A 77 -26.09 -6.60 -1.25
CA LEU A 77 -27.24 -6.37 -0.37
C LEU A 77 -27.98 -7.68 -0.05
N GLY A 78 -28.26 -7.90 1.25
CA GLY A 78 -28.89 -9.12 1.76
C GLY A 78 -27.95 -10.32 1.84
N LYS A 79 -26.65 -10.18 1.53
CA LYS A 79 -25.65 -11.23 1.71
C LYS A 79 -24.99 -11.11 3.06
N ASP A 80 -24.37 -12.20 3.51
CA ASP A 80 -23.60 -12.24 4.75
C ASP A 80 -22.17 -11.70 4.51
N PRO A 81 -21.80 -10.54 5.08
CA PRO A 81 -20.47 -9.98 4.91
C PRO A 81 -19.38 -10.79 5.62
N THR A 82 -19.73 -11.62 6.58
CA THR A 82 -18.73 -12.43 7.32
C THR A 82 -18.25 -13.64 6.53
N ASN A 83 -18.97 -14.02 5.47
CA ASN A 83 -18.52 -15.06 4.54
C ASN A 83 -17.64 -14.45 3.44
N ILE A 84 -16.39 -14.17 3.79
CA ILE A 84 -15.42 -13.49 2.91
C ILE A 84 -15.27 -14.18 1.55
N ASN A 85 -15.23 -15.52 1.52
CA ASN A 85 -15.11 -16.27 0.27
C ASN A 85 -16.34 -16.04 -0.65
N GLU A 86 -17.52 -15.98 -0.08
CA GLU A 86 -18.75 -15.73 -0.86
C GLU A 86 -18.81 -14.26 -1.33
N VAL A 87 -18.36 -13.30 -0.51
CA VAL A 87 -18.24 -11.89 -0.92
C VAL A 87 -17.32 -11.79 -2.15
N HIS A 88 -16.14 -12.39 -2.12
CA HIS A 88 -15.22 -12.42 -3.27
C HIS A 88 -15.84 -13.13 -4.47
N ARG A 89 -16.46 -14.29 -4.28
CA ARG A 89 -17.13 -15.03 -5.38
C ARG A 89 -18.18 -14.17 -6.08
N ILE A 90 -18.99 -13.42 -5.30
CA ILE A 90 -20.01 -12.51 -5.87
C ILE A 90 -19.34 -11.38 -6.63
N MET A 91 -18.34 -10.72 -6.04
CA MET A 91 -17.63 -9.61 -6.69
C MET A 91 -16.96 -10.04 -8.00
N ASP A 92 -16.30 -11.20 -8.00
CA ASP A 92 -15.60 -11.73 -9.19
C ASP A 92 -16.54 -12.21 -10.29
N ALA A 93 -17.71 -12.74 -9.92
CA ALA A 93 -18.78 -13.11 -10.87
C ALA A 93 -19.46 -11.87 -11.45
N THR A 94 -19.47 -10.75 -10.72
CA THR A 94 -20.13 -9.50 -11.15
C THR A 94 -19.28 -8.71 -12.14
N ILE A 95 -17.99 -8.55 -11.82
CA ILE A 95 -17.09 -7.74 -12.66
C ILE A 95 -15.65 -8.24 -12.54
N ARG A 96 -14.95 -8.29 -13.69
CA ARG A 96 -13.55 -8.67 -13.74
C ARG A 96 -12.64 -7.51 -13.30
N ASN A 97 -11.44 -7.85 -12.77
CA ASN A 97 -10.46 -6.90 -12.27
C ASN A 97 -11.07 -5.98 -11.18
N GLN A 98 -10.97 -4.68 -11.31
CA GLN A 98 -11.55 -3.69 -10.38
C GLN A 98 -11.07 -3.92 -8.93
N HIS A 99 -9.77 -4.16 -8.80
CA HIS A 99 -9.15 -4.55 -7.52
C HIS A 99 -9.35 -3.49 -6.43
N LEU A 100 -9.29 -2.21 -6.80
CA LEU A 100 -9.51 -1.11 -5.85
C LEU A 100 -10.93 -1.10 -5.28
N ALA A 101 -11.94 -1.14 -6.15
CA ALA A 101 -13.33 -1.18 -5.71
C ALA A 101 -13.61 -2.40 -4.83
N LYS A 102 -13.06 -3.56 -5.18
CA LYS A 102 -13.19 -4.80 -4.40
C LYS A 102 -12.45 -4.72 -3.07
N SER A 103 -11.30 -4.05 -3.01
CA SER A 103 -10.50 -3.94 -1.79
C SER A 103 -11.24 -3.20 -0.68
N ALA A 104 -11.94 -2.12 -1.02
CA ALA A 104 -12.74 -1.37 -0.05
C ALA A 104 -13.87 -2.23 0.55
N ILE A 105 -14.53 -3.05 -0.26
CA ILE A 105 -15.57 -3.97 0.22
C ILE A 105 -14.96 -5.10 1.06
N ASP A 106 -13.84 -5.67 0.62
CA ASP A 106 -13.14 -6.73 1.35
C ASP A 106 -12.69 -6.27 2.75
N MET A 107 -12.09 -5.07 2.84
CA MET A 107 -11.69 -4.49 4.13
C MET A 107 -12.89 -4.26 5.04
N ALA A 108 -14.00 -3.71 4.53
CA ALA A 108 -15.22 -3.51 5.30
C ALA A 108 -15.81 -4.83 5.78
N ALA A 109 -15.77 -5.88 4.97
CA ALA A 109 -16.25 -7.22 5.32
C ALA A 109 -15.39 -7.86 6.43
N HIS A 110 -14.07 -7.74 6.35
CA HIS A 110 -13.15 -8.20 7.41
C HIS A 110 -13.32 -7.42 8.70
N ASP A 111 -13.58 -6.11 8.62
CA ASP A 111 -13.85 -5.26 9.77
C ASP A 111 -15.14 -5.70 10.48
N ILE A 112 -16.22 -5.98 9.72
CA ILE A 112 -17.46 -6.56 10.25
C ILE A 112 -17.19 -7.91 10.91
N LEU A 113 -16.49 -8.81 10.22
CA LEU A 113 -16.20 -10.14 10.75
C LEU A 113 -15.44 -10.03 12.08
N GLY A 114 -14.41 -9.20 12.16
CA GLY A 114 -13.65 -8.99 13.40
C GLY A 114 -14.51 -8.40 14.53
N LYS A 115 -15.32 -7.38 14.21
CA LYS A 115 -16.23 -6.74 15.17
C LYS A 115 -17.31 -7.70 15.68
N SER A 116 -17.87 -8.54 14.80
CA SER A 116 -18.94 -9.49 15.16
C SER A 116 -18.49 -10.56 16.15
N VAL A 117 -17.20 -10.90 16.16
CA VAL A 117 -16.61 -11.91 17.07
C VAL A 117 -15.72 -11.29 18.15
N GLY A 118 -15.59 -9.96 18.19
CA GLY A 118 -14.80 -9.23 19.19
C GLY A 118 -13.28 -9.41 19.04
N LEU A 119 -12.76 -9.71 17.85
CA LEU A 119 -11.35 -9.98 17.59
C LEU A 119 -10.78 -9.04 16.53
N PRO A 120 -9.50 -8.63 16.65
CA PRO A 120 -8.80 -7.95 15.56
C PRO A 120 -8.57 -8.88 14.37
N VAL A 121 -8.52 -8.31 13.16
CA VAL A 121 -8.40 -9.07 11.91
C VAL A 121 -7.18 -10.01 11.91
N HIS A 122 -6.01 -9.58 12.42
CA HIS A 122 -4.84 -10.47 12.46
C HIS A 122 -5.07 -11.77 13.25
N LYS A 123 -5.96 -11.76 14.27
CA LYS A 123 -6.32 -12.99 14.99
C LYS A 123 -7.11 -13.95 14.13
N LEU A 124 -7.98 -13.43 13.26
CA LEU A 124 -8.75 -14.23 12.29
C LEU A 124 -7.85 -14.80 11.18
N LEU A 125 -6.74 -14.11 10.89
CA LEU A 125 -5.74 -14.53 9.90
C LEU A 125 -4.66 -15.46 10.47
N GLY A 126 -4.85 -16.03 11.66
CA GLY A 126 -3.94 -16.99 12.29
C GLY A 126 -3.05 -16.44 13.40
N GLY A 127 -3.22 -15.19 13.79
CA GLY A 127 -2.50 -14.54 14.88
C GLY A 127 -1.26 -13.77 14.43
N SER A 128 -0.83 -12.84 15.27
CA SER A 128 0.32 -11.97 14.97
C SER A 128 1.65 -12.64 15.31
N ARG A 129 2.65 -12.40 14.48
CA ARG A 129 4.07 -12.72 14.71
C ARG A 129 4.84 -11.51 15.26
N ARG A 130 4.25 -10.32 15.19
CA ARG A 130 4.83 -9.07 15.66
C ARG A 130 3.74 -8.10 16.09
N GLU A 131 4.08 -7.24 17.05
CA GLU A 131 3.16 -6.23 17.58
C GLU A 131 3.35 -4.86 16.94
N LYS A 132 4.51 -4.65 16.30
CA LYS A 132 4.85 -3.38 15.65
C LYS A 132 5.69 -3.60 14.40
N MET A 133 5.70 -2.61 13.51
CA MET A 133 6.51 -2.55 12.31
C MET A 133 7.28 -1.25 12.25
N ARG A 134 8.48 -1.29 11.66
CA ARG A 134 9.30 -0.10 11.46
C ARG A 134 8.71 0.76 10.35
N CYS A 135 8.66 2.07 10.58
CA CYS A 135 8.16 3.03 9.61
C CYS A 135 9.24 3.48 8.65
N MET A 136 8.86 3.65 7.40
CA MET A 136 9.70 4.18 6.34
C MET A 136 9.08 5.44 5.76
N TRP A 137 9.92 6.42 5.44
CA TRP A 137 9.54 7.59 4.67
C TRP A 137 9.95 7.44 3.19
N SER A 138 9.32 8.19 2.31
CA SER A 138 9.70 8.26 0.91
C SER A 138 10.03 9.68 0.52
N ILE A 139 11.17 9.88 -0.13
CA ILE A 139 11.66 11.17 -0.58
C ILE A 139 11.63 11.27 -2.11
N GLY A 140 11.37 12.47 -2.60
CA GLY A 140 11.25 12.78 -4.03
C GLY A 140 11.98 14.04 -4.47
N GLY A 141 12.96 14.52 -3.71
CA GLY A 141 13.73 15.73 -4.04
C GLY A 141 14.31 15.70 -5.45
N SER A 142 14.42 16.86 -6.08
CA SER A 142 14.86 16.98 -7.48
C SER A 142 16.39 17.06 -7.62
N THR A 143 17.09 17.45 -6.54
CA THR A 143 18.56 17.58 -6.53
C THR A 143 19.17 16.72 -5.42
N PRO A 144 20.50 16.46 -5.44
CA PRO A 144 21.22 15.80 -4.37
C PRO A 144 21.02 16.49 -3.02
N GLU A 145 21.07 17.82 -2.98
CA GLU A 145 20.95 18.63 -1.76
C GLU A 145 19.52 18.56 -1.19
N GLU A 146 18.51 18.66 -2.02
CA GLU A 146 17.10 18.50 -1.60
C GLU A 146 16.86 17.10 -1.05
N SER A 147 17.34 16.06 -1.74
CA SER A 147 17.18 14.68 -1.30
C SER A 147 17.88 14.41 0.04
N ALA A 148 19.08 14.97 0.24
CA ALA A 148 19.81 14.90 1.51
C ALA A 148 19.04 15.64 2.64
N GLY A 149 18.47 16.81 2.34
CA GLY A 149 17.65 17.57 3.30
C GLY A 149 16.39 16.81 3.71
N GLU A 150 15.66 16.24 2.74
CA GLU A 150 14.44 15.45 3.01
C GLU A 150 14.72 14.21 3.87
N VAL A 151 15.80 13.47 3.61
CA VAL A 151 16.11 12.27 4.41
C VAL A 151 16.53 12.61 5.83
N LEU A 152 17.24 13.72 6.03
CA LEU A 152 17.61 14.19 7.38
C LEU A 152 16.35 14.59 8.16
N GLU A 153 15.40 15.25 7.52
CA GLU A 153 14.11 15.57 8.14
C GLU A 153 13.30 14.31 8.45
N ALA A 154 13.24 13.33 7.55
CA ALA A 154 12.61 12.05 7.82
C ALA A 154 13.22 11.35 9.04
N LYS A 155 14.56 11.34 9.15
CA LYS A 155 15.28 10.79 10.30
C LYS A 155 14.96 11.56 11.59
N ARG A 156 14.85 12.90 11.52
CA ARG A 156 14.46 13.75 12.66
C ARG A 156 13.02 13.48 13.13
N LEU A 157 12.11 13.19 12.20
CA LEU A 157 10.72 12.81 12.48
C LEU A 157 10.57 11.38 13.01
N GLY A 158 11.67 10.62 13.14
CA GLY A 158 11.67 9.28 13.71
C GLY A 158 11.43 8.15 12.72
N TYR A 159 11.46 8.39 11.41
CA TYR A 159 11.40 7.30 10.42
C TYR A 159 12.67 6.47 10.46
N TYR A 160 12.48 5.15 10.48
CA TYR A 160 13.58 4.20 10.65
C TYR A 160 14.41 3.99 9.40
N GLY A 161 13.84 4.23 8.23
CA GLY A 161 14.49 4.12 6.93
C GLY A 161 13.81 4.96 5.86
N CYS A 162 14.35 4.96 4.66
CA CYS A 162 13.86 5.79 3.58
C CYS A 162 13.83 5.07 2.23
N MET A 163 12.82 5.38 1.44
CA MET A 163 12.73 5.06 0.02
C MET A 163 13.08 6.29 -0.79
N ILE A 164 14.03 6.17 -1.71
CA ILE A 164 14.42 7.24 -2.63
C ILE A 164 13.67 7.03 -3.95
N LYS A 165 12.80 7.98 -4.31
CA LYS A 165 12.17 7.96 -5.63
C LYS A 165 13.19 8.36 -6.69
N ILE A 166 13.37 7.46 -7.66
CA ILE A 166 14.26 7.56 -8.82
C ILE A 166 13.42 7.27 -10.07
N GLY A 167 14.02 6.96 -11.20
CA GLY A 167 13.28 6.68 -12.45
C GLY A 167 13.16 7.90 -13.35
N GLY A 168 13.95 8.94 -13.06
CA GLY A 168 14.04 10.13 -13.90
C GLY A 168 14.69 9.87 -15.27
N PRO A 169 14.63 10.84 -16.19
CA PRO A 169 15.25 10.73 -17.51
C PRO A 169 16.79 10.73 -17.44
N ASP A 170 17.35 11.28 -16.38
CA ASP A 170 18.79 11.27 -16.10
C ASP A 170 19.10 10.36 -14.90
N TYR A 171 19.38 9.09 -15.19
CA TYR A 171 19.74 8.10 -14.16
C TYR A 171 21.05 8.44 -13.42
N LYS A 172 21.91 9.32 -14.00
CA LYS A 172 23.14 9.76 -13.32
C LYS A 172 22.81 10.74 -12.21
N LEU A 173 21.89 11.68 -12.47
CA LEU A 173 21.37 12.56 -11.42
C LEU A 173 20.71 11.75 -10.30
N ASP A 174 19.95 10.72 -10.63
CA ASP A 174 19.34 9.83 -9.63
C ASP A 174 20.42 9.07 -8.81
N ALA A 175 21.53 8.69 -9.44
CA ALA A 175 22.66 8.09 -8.75
C ALA A 175 23.35 9.09 -7.80
N ASP A 176 23.56 10.34 -8.24
CA ASP A 176 24.14 11.40 -7.41
C ASP A 176 23.24 11.73 -6.21
N ARG A 177 21.92 11.77 -6.42
CA ARG A 177 20.92 11.91 -5.34
C ARG A 177 21.01 10.77 -4.33
N THR A 178 21.10 9.53 -4.81
CA THR A 178 21.23 8.34 -3.94
C THR A 178 22.50 8.38 -3.10
N ARG A 179 23.64 8.80 -3.68
CA ARG A 179 24.90 9.00 -2.95
C ARG A 179 24.80 10.09 -1.89
N ALA A 180 24.22 11.24 -2.25
CA ALA A 180 24.04 12.35 -1.31
C ALA A 180 23.16 11.94 -0.12
N VAL A 181 22.09 11.16 -0.36
CA VAL A 181 21.25 10.60 0.71
C VAL A 181 22.06 9.67 1.61
N ARG A 182 22.85 8.74 1.03
CA ARG A 182 23.69 7.81 1.83
C ARG A 182 24.73 8.55 2.65
N GLU A 183 25.38 9.54 2.09
CA GLU A 183 26.36 10.39 2.80
C GLU A 183 25.70 11.15 3.97
N ALA A 184 24.51 11.69 3.77
CA ALA A 184 23.79 12.46 4.78
C ALA A 184 23.36 11.61 5.99
N VAL A 185 22.88 10.37 5.78
CA VAL A 185 22.36 9.54 6.88
C VAL A 185 23.39 8.59 7.49
N GLY A 186 24.55 8.39 6.85
CA GLY A 186 25.57 7.42 7.26
C GLY A 186 25.26 5.98 6.86
N PRO A 187 26.17 5.01 7.15
CA PRO A 187 26.10 3.65 6.62
C PRO A 187 24.94 2.81 7.16
N ASP A 188 24.51 3.07 8.40
CA ASP A 188 23.59 2.17 9.12
C ASP A 188 22.09 2.48 8.87
N TYR A 189 21.76 3.59 8.20
CA TYR A 189 20.38 3.97 7.96
C TYR A 189 19.82 3.20 6.75
N PRO A 190 18.74 2.41 6.92
CA PRO A 190 18.20 1.59 5.83
C PRO A 190 17.66 2.42 4.67
N LEU A 191 18.12 2.12 3.46
CA LEU A 191 17.68 2.78 2.23
C LEU A 191 17.17 1.75 1.23
N ILE A 192 16.12 2.11 0.51
CA ILE A 192 15.65 1.45 -0.70
C ILE A 192 15.54 2.46 -1.84
N VAL A 193 15.57 2.00 -3.07
CA VAL A 193 15.38 2.84 -4.26
C VAL A 193 14.18 2.30 -5.05
N ASP A 194 13.34 3.20 -5.57
CA ASP A 194 12.15 2.86 -6.34
C ASP A 194 12.07 3.70 -7.60
N ALA A 195 12.12 3.03 -8.75
CA ALA A 195 12.10 3.69 -10.06
C ALA A 195 10.69 3.82 -10.66
N ASN A 196 9.67 3.26 -10.02
CA ASN A 196 8.27 3.32 -10.46
C ASN A 196 8.11 3.15 -11.98
N GLN A 197 8.68 2.07 -12.53
CA GLN A 197 8.61 1.72 -13.96
C GLN A 197 9.34 2.67 -14.92
N GLY A 198 10.18 3.60 -14.43
CA GLY A 198 10.73 4.71 -15.22
C GLY A 198 11.81 4.32 -16.23
N TRP A 199 12.33 3.09 -16.20
CA TRP A 199 13.51 2.70 -16.97
C TRP A 199 13.34 1.44 -17.83
N ASP A 200 14.35 1.20 -18.67
CA ASP A 200 14.59 -0.07 -19.34
C ASP A 200 15.68 -0.89 -18.65
N VAL A 201 15.90 -2.12 -19.13
CA VAL A 201 16.89 -3.06 -18.55
C VAL A 201 18.29 -2.46 -18.50
N GLU A 202 18.72 -1.79 -19.58
CA GLU A 202 20.08 -1.25 -19.68
C GLU A 202 20.28 -0.09 -18.69
N THR A 203 19.33 0.82 -18.62
CA THR A 203 19.36 1.99 -17.72
C THR A 203 19.35 1.54 -16.25
N ALA A 204 18.49 0.58 -15.88
CA ALA A 204 18.44 0.04 -14.53
C ALA A 204 19.79 -0.58 -14.11
N ILE A 205 20.42 -1.37 -14.99
CA ILE A 205 21.73 -1.97 -14.70
C ILE A 205 22.83 -0.90 -14.64
N ARG A 206 22.80 0.13 -15.50
CA ARG A 206 23.77 1.24 -15.46
C ARG A 206 23.67 2.04 -14.17
N TYR A 207 22.45 2.37 -13.75
CA TYR A 207 22.21 3.03 -12.49
C TYR A 207 22.75 2.21 -11.31
N TRP A 208 22.42 0.92 -11.23
CA TRP A 208 22.91 0.05 -10.17
C TRP A 208 24.43 0.06 -10.05
N LYS A 209 25.14 -0.01 -11.18
CA LYS A 209 26.62 0.03 -11.19
C LYS A 209 27.20 1.31 -10.58
N MET A 210 26.46 2.42 -10.62
CA MET A 210 26.90 3.69 -10.05
C MET A 210 26.71 3.78 -8.53
N ILE A 211 25.77 3.01 -7.96
CA ILE A 211 25.39 3.10 -6.55
C ILE A 211 25.69 1.83 -5.73
N ARG A 212 26.46 0.90 -6.26
CA ARG A 212 26.76 -0.40 -5.60
C ARG A 212 27.32 -0.26 -4.19
N ASP A 213 28.04 0.82 -3.94
CA ASP A 213 28.66 1.16 -2.66
C ASP A 213 27.71 1.90 -1.69
N CYS A 214 26.47 2.15 -2.09
CA CYS A 214 25.48 2.85 -1.26
C CYS A 214 24.72 1.94 -0.29
N ASP A 215 25.00 0.65 -0.20
CA ASP A 215 24.35 -0.32 0.69
C ASP A 215 22.81 -0.22 0.68
N ILE A 216 22.23 -0.44 -0.50
CA ILE A 216 20.78 -0.41 -0.72
C ILE A 216 20.16 -1.78 -0.39
N LEU A 217 19.07 -1.82 0.36
CA LEU A 217 18.41 -3.04 0.81
C LEU A 217 17.74 -3.82 -0.33
N PHE A 218 17.12 -3.11 -1.25
CA PHE A 218 16.53 -3.66 -2.48
C PHE A 218 16.19 -2.54 -3.46
N PHE A 219 16.07 -2.92 -4.73
CA PHE A 219 15.69 -2.07 -5.84
C PHE A 219 14.26 -2.39 -6.26
N GLU A 220 13.34 -1.40 -6.17
CA GLU A 220 11.93 -1.58 -6.49
C GLU A 220 11.60 -1.13 -7.90
N GLN A 221 10.82 -1.93 -8.59
CA GLN A 221 10.14 -1.75 -9.88
C GLN A 221 10.88 -0.87 -10.90
N PRO A 222 12.06 -1.25 -11.39
CA PRO A 222 12.78 -0.45 -12.39
C PRO A 222 12.09 -0.38 -13.74
N LEU A 223 11.38 -1.45 -14.14
CA LEU A 223 10.80 -1.61 -15.48
C LEU A 223 9.27 -1.58 -15.45
N GLN A 224 8.68 -1.40 -16.62
CA GLN A 224 7.24 -1.50 -16.83
C GLN A 224 6.68 -2.81 -16.25
N SER A 225 5.52 -2.76 -15.64
CA SER A 225 4.90 -3.88 -14.90
C SER A 225 4.69 -5.14 -15.74
N TRP A 226 4.47 -4.99 -17.05
CA TRP A 226 4.30 -6.10 -17.99
C TRP A 226 5.62 -6.78 -18.39
N ASP A 227 6.80 -6.15 -18.17
CA ASP A 227 8.10 -6.68 -18.62
C ASP A 227 8.72 -7.63 -17.58
N VAL A 228 8.05 -8.74 -17.32
CA VAL A 228 8.51 -9.79 -16.39
C VAL A 228 9.88 -10.36 -16.81
N GLN A 229 10.13 -10.50 -18.13
CA GLN A 229 11.39 -11.03 -18.62
C GLN A 229 12.54 -10.02 -18.51
N GLY A 230 12.25 -8.74 -18.66
CA GLY A 230 13.18 -7.66 -18.36
C GLY A 230 13.55 -7.62 -16.88
N MET A 231 12.57 -7.72 -15.98
CA MET A 231 12.81 -7.81 -14.54
C MET A 231 13.73 -9.00 -14.20
N ALA A 232 13.51 -10.18 -14.79
CA ALA A 232 14.39 -11.34 -14.61
C ALA A 232 15.81 -11.09 -15.13
N LYS A 233 16.00 -10.31 -16.20
CA LYS A 233 17.33 -9.91 -16.68
C LYS A 233 18.02 -8.96 -15.72
N VAL A 234 17.31 -7.96 -15.20
CA VAL A 234 17.86 -7.01 -14.21
C VAL A 234 18.28 -7.79 -12.96
N ARG A 235 17.41 -8.65 -12.41
CA ARG A 235 17.70 -9.44 -11.23
C ARG A 235 18.98 -10.26 -11.34
N ARG A 236 19.22 -10.88 -12.50
CA ARG A 236 20.46 -11.67 -12.74
C ARG A 236 21.72 -10.80 -12.89
N ALA A 237 21.55 -9.52 -13.22
CA ALA A 237 22.65 -8.60 -13.51
C ALA A 237 23.09 -7.73 -12.31
N ILE A 238 22.25 -7.67 -11.27
CA ILE A 238 22.52 -6.90 -10.05
C ILE A 238 22.76 -7.85 -8.87
N ASP A 239 23.46 -7.37 -7.86
CA ASP A 239 23.85 -8.16 -6.68
C ASP A 239 23.10 -7.74 -5.39
N ILE A 240 21.90 -7.12 -5.57
CA ILE A 240 20.94 -6.87 -4.47
C ILE A 240 19.57 -7.45 -4.83
N PRO A 241 18.69 -7.63 -3.84
CA PRO A 241 17.31 -8.05 -4.08
C PRO A 241 16.56 -7.08 -4.99
N LEU A 242 15.78 -7.62 -5.91
CA LEU A 242 14.87 -6.88 -6.78
C LEU A 242 13.43 -7.04 -6.29
N SER A 243 12.69 -5.94 -6.23
CA SER A 243 11.29 -5.90 -5.79
C SER A 243 10.34 -5.58 -6.95
N ALA A 244 9.17 -6.23 -6.97
CA ALA A 244 8.04 -5.84 -7.80
C ALA A 244 6.98 -5.13 -6.95
N ASP A 245 6.49 -3.98 -7.44
CA ASP A 245 5.34 -3.24 -6.93
C ASP A 245 4.21 -3.28 -7.96
N GLU A 246 4.29 -2.47 -9.01
CA GLU A 246 3.27 -2.41 -10.06
C GLU A 246 3.13 -3.73 -10.83
N GLY A 247 4.18 -4.54 -10.83
CA GLY A 247 4.19 -5.86 -11.46
C GLY A 247 3.47 -6.96 -10.67
N VAL A 248 3.02 -6.71 -9.42
CA VAL A 248 2.35 -7.71 -8.56
C VAL A 248 1.00 -7.18 -8.06
N MET A 249 0.00 -7.22 -8.92
CA MET A 249 -1.37 -6.82 -8.60
C MET A 249 -2.20 -8.03 -8.11
N THR A 250 -2.02 -9.19 -8.73
CA THR A 250 -2.83 -10.39 -8.53
C THR A 250 -1.98 -11.59 -8.12
N LEU A 251 -2.65 -12.64 -7.63
CA LEU A 251 -2.00 -13.93 -7.35
C LEU A 251 -1.38 -14.55 -8.62
N GLN A 252 -1.98 -14.28 -9.80
CA GLN A 252 -1.46 -14.74 -11.08
C GLN A 252 -0.17 -14.01 -11.46
N ASP A 253 -0.09 -12.69 -11.21
CA ASP A 253 1.14 -11.92 -11.42
C ASP A 253 2.26 -12.41 -10.50
N ALA A 254 1.96 -12.62 -9.21
CA ALA A 254 2.89 -13.18 -8.26
C ALA A 254 3.46 -14.53 -8.74
N ARG A 255 2.58 -15.45 -9.19
CA ARG A 255 3.01 -16.73 -9.77
C ARG A 255 3.91 -16.54 -11.00
N ASN A 256 3.55 -15.63 -11.91
CA ASN A 256 4.32 -15.39 -13.14
C ASN A 256 5.71 -14.85 -12.83
N LEU A 257 5.82 -13.90 -11.89
CA LEU A 257 7.10 -13.35 -11.42
C LEU A 257 7.98 -14.41 -10.75
N ILE A 258 7.38 -15.29 -9.95
CA ILE A 258 8.06 -16.42 -9.31
C ILE A 258 8.61 -17.40 -10.37
N GLN A 259 7.76 -17.80 -11.32
CA GLN A 259 8.15 -18.74 -12.38
C GLN A 259 9.27 -18.22 -13.28
N ALA A 260 9.32 -16.90 -13.49
CA ALA A 260 10.36 -16.25 -14.27
C ALA A 260 11.64 -15.97 -13.45
N GLU A 261 11.64 -16.27 -12.16
CA GLU A 261 12.71 -15.89 -11.22
C GLU A 261 13.03 -14.38 -11.32
N ALA A 262 11.99 -13.56 -11.42
CA ALA A 262 12.12 -12.14 -11.75
C ALA A 262 12.38 -11.24 -10.56
N VAL A 263 12.12 -11.70 -9.32
CA VAL A 263 12.16 -10.86 -8.11
C VAL A 263 12.53 -11.65 -6.85
N ASP A 264 12.90 -10.92 -5.79
CA ASP A 264 13.23 -11.43 -4.45
C ASP A 264 12.27 -10.89 -3.39
N VAL A 265 11.54 -9.82 -3.72
CA VAL A 265 10.62 -9.10 -2.82
C VAL A 265 9.34 -8.76 -3.57
N PHE A 266 8.19 -8.89 -2.91
CA PHE A 266 6.93 -8.28 -3.36
C PHE A 266 6.59 -7.09 -2.48
N SER A 267 6.34 -5.95 -3.12
CA SER A 267 5.76 -4.76 -2.50
C SER A 267 4.24 -4.90 -2.47
N ILE A 268 3.68 -5.04 -1.29
CA ILE A 268 2.26 -5.29 -1.06
C ILE A 268 1.57 -3.99 -0.68
N LYS A 269 0.49 -3.68 -1.38
CA LYS A 269 -0.45 -2.61 -1.05
C LYS A 269 -1.85 -3.21 -1.05
N VAL A 270 -2.51 -3.22 0.10
CA VAL A 270 -3.79 -3.95 0.29
C VAL A 270 -4.83 -3.51 -0.72
N THR A 271 -4.91 -2.21 -0.97
CA THR A 271 -5.86 -1.63 -1.94
C THR A 271 -5.57 -2.11 -3.36
N LYS A 272 -4.32 -2.04 -3.83
CA LYS A 272 -3.89 -2.50 -5.15
C LYS A 272 -4.13 -4.01 -5.35
N ASN A 273 -3.93 -4.80 -4.31
CA ASN A 273 -4.03 -6.25 -4.37
C ASN A 273 -5.46 -6.79 -4.19
N GLY A 274 -6.45 -5.92 -4.11
CA GLY A 274 -7.86 -6.33 -4.07
C GLY A 274 -8.42 -6.62 -2.68
N GLY A 275 -7.71 -6.22 -1.62
CA GLY A 275 -8.15 -6.36 -0.23
C GLY A 275 -7.27 -7.28 0.61
N ILE A 276 -7.72 -7.55 1.82
CA ILE A 276 -7.01 -8.34 2.84
C ILE A 276 -6.83 -9.80 2.38
N ALA A 277 -7.90 -10.45 1.90
CA ALA A 277 -7.85 -11.86 1.51
C ALA A 277 -6.92 -12.10 0.32
N PRO A 278 -6.99 -11.38 -0.81
CA PRO A 278 -6.06 -11.57 -1.92
C PRO A 278 -4.62 -11.19 -1.57
N ALA A 279 -4.39 -10.09 -0.83
CA ALA A 279 -3.05 -9.71 -0.39
C ALA A 279 -2.41 -10.79 0.51
N LYS A 280 -3.19 -11.37 1.43
CA LYS A 280 -2.74 -12.47 2.28
C LYS A 280 -2.34 -13.70 1.45
N ALA A 281 -3.13 -14.07 0.45
CA ALA A 281 -2.83 -15.17 -0.45
C ALA A 281 -1.52 -14.96 -1.22
N ILE A 282 -1.25 -13.73 -1.70
CA ILE A 282 0.02 -13.37 -2.33
C ILE A 282 1.18 -13.52 -1.34
N CYS A 283 1.03 -13.05 -0.10
CA CYS A 283 2.06 -13.18 0.95
C CYS A 283 2.37 -14.65 1.27
N GLU A 284 1.37 -15.53 1.31
CA GLU A 284 1.54 -16.96 1.56
C GLU A 284 2.23 -17.68 0.40
N LEU A 285 1.84 -17.36 -0.84
CA LEU A 285 2.52 -17.85 -2.02
C LEU A 285 4.00 -17.42 -2.04
N ALA A 286 4.27 -16.14 -1.76
CA ALA A 286 5.62 -15.61 -1.64
C ALA A 286 6.44 -16.36 -0.58
N ALA A 287 5.87 -16.59 0.61
CA ALA A 287 6.53 -17.32 1.69
C ALA A 287 6.89 -18.75 1.29
N ALA A 288 6.00 -19.45 0.59
CA ALA A 288 6.23 -20.81 0.12
C ALA A 288 7.40 -20.92 -0.90
N HIS A 289 7.71 -19.80 -1.58
CA HIS A 289 8.80 -19.71 -2.56
C HIS A 289 10.04 -18.95 -2.07
N GLY A 290 10.12 -18.60 -0.78
CA GLY A 290 11.26 -17.89 -0.21
C GLY A 290 11.36 -16.42 -0.62
N ILE A 291 10.31 -15.85 -1.23
CA ILE A 291 10.22 -14.44 -1.58
C ILE A 291 9.76 -13.65 -0.37
N ARG A 292 10.41 -12.54 -0.08
CA ARG A 292 10.04 -11.64 1.00
C ARG A 292 8.90 -10.73 0.59
N VAL A 293 8.17 -10.18 1.57
CA VAL A 293 7.15 -9.17 1.35
C VAL A 293 7.50 -7.89 2.10
N PHE A 294 7.16 -6.78 1.49
CA PHE A 294 7.30 -5.45 2.06
C PHE A 294 5.94 -4.74 1.91
N PHE A 295 5.45 -4.12 2.98
CA PHE A 295 4.17 -3.41 2.91
C PHE A 295 4.43 -1.95 2.55
N ASN A 296 3.84 -1.52 1.45
CA ASN A 296 3.98 -0.19 0.89
C ASN A 296 2.64 0.56 0.92
N SER A 297 2.61 1.80 0.46
CA SER A 297 1.47 2.71 0.53
C SER A 297 1.21 3.38 -0.82
N MET A 298 -0.05 3.81 -1.01
CA MET A 298 -0.51 4.68 -2.10
C MET A 298 -0.91 6.08 -1.58
N ILE A 299 -0.46 6.46 -0.39
CA ILE A 299 -0.85 7.68 0.34
C ILE A 299 -2.29 7.57 0.87
N GLU A 300 -2.63 6.40 1.34
CA GLU A 300 -3.92 6.06 1.93
C GLU A 300 -4.11 6.69 3.31
N GLU A 301 -5.36 6.77 3.73
CA GLU A 301 -5.78 7.09 5.09
C GLU A 301 -5.62 5.89 6.04
N GLY A 302 -5.97 6.08 7.30
CA GLY A 302 -5.74 5.09 8.33
C GLY A 302 -6.51 3.77 8.18
N ILE A 303 -7.58 3.70 7.40
CA ILE A 303 -8.35 2.45 7.19
C ILE A 303 -7.48 1.42 6.46
N THR A 304 -6.94 1.79 5.31
CA THR A 304 -6.05 0.92 4.52
C THR A 304 -4.74 0.66 5.25
N GLN A 305 -4.19 1.66 5.95
CA GLN A 305 -2.98 1.50 6.74
C GLN A 305 -3.18 0.47 7.87
N ALA A 306 -4.30 0.51 8.58
CA ALA A 306 -4.64 -0.49 9.59
C ALA A 306 -4.78 -1.88 8.98
N ALA A 307 -5.49 -2.02 7.85
CA ALA A 307 -5.63 -3.29 7.14
C ALA A 307 -4.26 -3.87 6.74
N SER A 308 -3.37 -3.02 6.25
CA SER A 308 -2.00 -3.37 5.89
C SER A 308 -1.21 -3.92 7.09
N LEU A 309 -1.31 -3.26 8.26
CA LEU A 309 -0.69 -3.72 9.50
C LEU A 309 -1.29 -5.06 9.98
N GLN A 310 -2.60 -5.23 9.87
CA GLN A 310 -3.28 -6.48 10.28
C GLN A 310 -2.72 -7.68 9.49
N ILE A 311 -2.51 -7.54 8.17
CA ILE A 311 -1.90 -8.61 7.35
C ILE A 311 -0.41 -8.76 7.68
N GLY A 312 0.34 -7.67 7.62
CA GLY A 312 1.79 -7.66 7.81
C GLY A 312 2.21 -8.28 9.15
N ALA A 313 1.39 -8.09 10.20
CA ALA A 313 1.60 -8.72 11.50
C ALA A 313 1.65 -10.26 11.41
N THR A 314 0.94 -10.87 10.47
CA THR A 314 0.84 -12.33 10.32
C THR A 314 1.92 -12.94 9.41
N CYS A 315 2.59 -12.14 8.58
CA CYS A 315 3.52 -12.63 7.56
C CYS A 315 4.84 -13.12 8.16
N SER A 316 5.27 -14.33 7.80
CA SER A 316 6.54 -14.92 8.23
C SER A 316 7.74 -14.38 7.46
N ASN A 317 7.53 -13.99 6.21
CA ASN A 317 8.53 -13.61 5.22
C ASN A 317 8.66 -12.08 5.02
N MET A 318 8.16 -11.28 5.96
CA MET A 318 8.23 -9.83 5.87
C MET A 318 9.67 -9.32 5.99
N VAL A 319 10.02 -8.31 5.18
CA VAL A 319 11.25 -7.53 5.37
C VAL A 319 11.14 -6.79 6.71
N THR A 320 12.02 -7.09 7.64
CA THR A 320 11.93 -6.57 9.02
C THR A 320 12.80 -5.34 9.26
N THR A 321 13.75 -5.08 8.39
CA THR A 321 14.65 -3.92 8.48
C THR A 321 13.89 -2.63 8.22
N ILE A 322 13.02 -2.62 7.21
CA ILE A 322 12.03 -1.59 6.93
C ILE A 322 10.70 -2.31 6.74
N GLY A 323 9.70 -2.04 7.58
CA GLY A 323 8.51 -2.89 7.60
C GLY A 323 7.31 -2.34 6.87
N HIS A 324 7.09 -1.03 6.92
CA HIS A 324 5.86 -0.41 6.48
C HIS A 324 6.10 1.02 5.98
N ALA A 325 5.65 1.31 4.78
CA ALA A 325 5.59 2.68 4.30
C ALA A 325 4.38 3.35 4.95
N TYR A 326 4.64 4.42 5.70
CA TYR A 326 3.60 5.14 6.40
C TYR A 326 3.71 6.64 6.12
N PHE A 327 2.64 7.21 5.60
CA PHE A 327 2.66 8.58 5.11
C PHE A 327 1.68 9.52 5.81
N SER A 328 0.55 9.01 6.35
CA SER A 328 -0.59 9.88 6.64
C SER A 328 -0.29 11.04 7.60
N PRO A 329 0.33 10.91 8.80
CA PRO A 329 0.43 12.05 9.71
C PRO A 329 1.41 13.15 9.28
N ASN A 330 2.37 12.84 8.41
CA ASN A 330 3.39 13.80 7.98
C ASN A 330 3.28 14.15 6.50
N ARG A 331 2.28 13.65 5.82
CA ARG A 331 2.05 13.90 4.40
C ARG A 331 0.65 14.42 4.11
N LEU A 332 -0.38 13.86 4.71
CA LEU A 332 -1.76 14.32 4.61
C LEU A 332 -2.00 15.51 5.57
N GLN A 333 -2.86 16.42 5.17
CA GLN A 333 -3.28 17.53 6.03
C GLN A 333 -4.00 17.01 7.28
N SER A 334 -4.72 15.90 7.15
CA SER A 334 -5.41 15.24 8.25
C SER A 334 -5.66 13.78 7.89
N ASP A 335 -5.61 12.89 8.87
CA ASP A 335 -6.11 11.52 8.74
C ASP A 335 -7.58 11.48 9.18
N ILE A 336 -8.41 10.72 8.49
CA ILE A 336 -9.84 10.54 8.78
C ILE A 336 -10.10 9.53 9.91
N SER A 337 -9.05 9.09 10.61
CA SER A 337 -9.13 8.11 11.69
C SER A 337 -8.17 8.42 12.83
N ASP A 338 -8.27 7.63 13.91
CA ASP A 338 -7.34 7.67 15.03
C ASP A 338 -6.03 6.89 14.79
N TYR A 339 -5.76 6.48 13.57
CA TYR A 339 -4.59 5.66 13.23
C TYR A 339 -3.26 6.27 13.68
N HIS A 340 -3.14 7.60 13.64
CA HIS A 340 -1.96 8.32 14.11
C HIS A 340 -1.59 7.97 15.58
N THR A 341 -2.55 7.52 16.40
CA THR A 341 -2.32 7.13 17.79
C THR A 341 -1.50 5.84 17.94
N TYR A 342 -1.37 5.06 16.87
CA TYR A 342 -0.56 3.84 16.85
C TYR A 342 0.92 4.06 16.50
N ILE A 343 1.28 5.26 16.05
CA ILE A 343 2.64 5.59 15.64
C ILE A 343 3.45 6.01 16.85
N ARG A 344 4.70 5.56 16.88
CA ARG A 344 5.69 5.93 17.89
C ARG A 344 6.96 6.41 17.18
N PRO A 345 7.04 7.72 16.87
CA PRO A 345 8.20 8.28 16.18
C PRO A 345 9.51 8.07 16.94
N GLU A 346 9.45 8.12 18.27
CA GLU A 346 10.60 7.86 19.15
C GLU A 346 11.16 6.44 19.02
N GLU A 347 10.35 5.49 18.55
CA GLU A 347 10.76 4.11 18.28
C GLU A 347 10.95 3.84 16.78
N GLY A 348 10.59 4.77 15.90
CA GLY A 348 10.55 4.59 14.46
C GLY A 348 9.58 3.49 14.01
N CYS A 349 8.49 3.28 14.76
CA CYS A 349 7.58 2.15 14.59
C CYS A 349 6.11 2.58 14.61
N VAL A 350 5.27 1.74 14.00
CA VAL A 350 3.82 1.77 14.12
C VAL A 350 3.34 0.45 14.76
N TYR A 351 2.45 0.55 15.73
CA TYR A 351 1.88 -0.60 16.43
C TYR A 351 0.65 -1.14 15.70
N VAL A 352 0.50 -2.46 15.69
CA VAL A 352 -0.66 -3.13 15.10
C VAL A 352 -1.89 -2.87 15.99
N PRO A 353 -3.00 -2.32 15.46
CA PRO A 353 -4.21 -2.11 16.23
C PRO A 353 -4.75 -3.42 16.82
N GLN A 354 -5.15 -3.38 18.10
CA GLN A 354 -5.59 -4.57 18.85
C GLN A 354 -7.10 -4.61 19.09
N GLY A 355 -7.84 -3.57 18.72
CA GLY A 355 -9.30 -3.53 18.81
C GLY A 355 -9.97 -4.48 17.81
N PRO A 356 -11.28 -4.81 18.02
CA PRO A 356 -12.06 -5.63 17.10
C PRO A 356 -12.08 -5.06 15.67
N GLY A 357 -12.07 -5.94 14.68
CA GLY A 357 -12.02 -5.55 13.27
C GLY A 357 -10.66 -5.01 12.87
N LEU A 358 -10.62 -3.89 12.17
CA LEU A 358 -9.38 -3.18 11.83
C LEU A 358 -8.76 -2.51 13.06
N GLY A 359 -9.53 -2.30 14.14
CA GLY A 359 -9.06 -1.79 15.42
C GLY A 359 -8.86 -0.28 15.45
N ILE A 360 -9.49 0.49 14.55
CA ILE A 360 -9.44 1.95 14.46
C ILE A 360 -10.81 2.57 14.63
N GLN A 361 -10.85 3.87 14.93
CA GLN A 361 -12.04 4.70 14.98
C GLN A 361 -11.99 5.77 13.89
N LEU A 362 -13.12 5.99 13.22
CA LEU A 362 -13.23 7.03 12.19
C LEU A 362 -13.62 8.38 12.80
N ASP A 363 -13.05 9.44 12.24
CA ASP A 363 -13.42 10.84 12.49
C ASP A 363 -14.44 11.28 11.43
N TRP A 364 -15.71 11.20 11.79
CA TRP A 364 -16.80 11.54 10.88
C TRP A 364 -16.89 13.03 10.55
N GLU A 365 -16.37 13.92 11.40
CA GLU A 365 -16.32 15.35 11.11
C GLU A 365 -15.35 15.61 9.96
N LYS A 366 -14.18 14.99 10.00
CA LYS A 366 -13.19 15.08 8.91
C LYS A 366 -13.68 14.41 7.63
N ILE A 367 -14.33 13.24 7.72
CA ILE A 367 -14.93 12.60 6.55
C ILE A 367 -15.95 13.56 5.89
N GLN A 368 -16.77 14.27 6.68
CA GLN A 368 -17.71 15.25 6.15
C GLN A 368 -17.01 16.48 5.56
N GLU A 369 -15.93 16.94 6.17
CA GLU A 369 -15.15 18.08 5.69
C GLU A 369 -14.55 17.83 4.31
N TYR A 370 -13.94 16.64 4.12
CA TYR A 370 -13.24 16.30 2.86
C TYR A 370 -14.13 15.62 1.82
N ARG A 371 -15.39 15.36 2.15
CA ARG A 371 -16.32 14.64 1.25
C ARG A 371 -16.67 15.48 0.03
N THR A 372 -16.38 14.92 -1.15
CA THR A 372 -16.75 15.52 -2.45
C THR A 372 -18.05 14.93 -3.00
N LYS A 373 -18.31 13.65 -2.70
CA LYS A 373 -19.52 12.95 -3.13
C LYS A 373 -19.88 11.85 -2.12
N SER A 374 -21.18 11.62 -1.94
CA SER A 374 -21.70 10.49 -1.17
C SER A 374 -22.83 9.82 -1.92
N VAL A 375 -22.81 8.48 -1.95
CA VAL A 375 -23.87 7.66 -2.53
C VAL A 375 -24.24 6.57 -1.55
N VAL A 376 -25.55 6.31 -1.42
CA VAL A 376 -26.09 5.28 -0.54
C VAL A 376 -26.87 4.29 -1.37
N VAL A 377 -26.56 3.00 -1.20
CA VAL A 377 -27.29 1.89 -1.83
C VAL A 377 -27.93 1.06 -0.72
N THR A 378 -29.24 0.93 -0.77
CA THR A 378 -30.04 0.14 0.18
C THR A 378 -30.86 -0.91 -0.57
N ARG A 379 -31.34 -1.90 0.17
CA ARG A 379 -32.23 -2.94 -0.38
C ARG A 379 -33.58 -2.39 -0.76
#